data_2a1334a6a390a5c6fd3f9af85a10fe12
#
_entry.id   2a1334a6a390a5c6fd3f9af85a10fe12
#
_cell.length_a   1.000
_cell.length_b   1.000
_cell.length_c   1.000
_cell.angle_alpha   90.00
_cell.angle_beta   90.00
_cell.angle_gamma   90.00
#
_symmetry.space_group_name_H-M   'P 1'
#
loop_
_entity.id
_entity.type
_entity.pdbx_description
1 polymer ?
#
loop_
_entity_poly.entity_id
_entity_poly.type
_entity_poly.pdbx_seq_one_letter_code
_entity_poly.pdbx_strand_id
1 'polypeptide(L)'
;MLDPKVKKAIDFAYQRILKFHKLQKVKDINYVDKLKNKIQYKNIVIDSVGLYVPANLPSTALMVGVPAKIAGVKKIVLANPRHNGKLNPAVMYVAKKLGIKNILSIGGAQAIASMAYIYKTSKIF
;
A
#
# COMPACT_ATOMS: atom_id res chain seq x y z
N MET A 1 20.00 -5.89 11.95
CA MET A 1 18.84 -5.66 12.85
C MET A 1 18.43 -4.20 12.72
N LEU A 2 17.12 -3.86 12.77
CA LEU A 2 16.66 -2.46 12.69
C LEU A 2 16.89 -1.75 14.04
N ASP A 3 17.43 -0.52 13.99
CA ASP A 3 17.63 0.32 15.17
C ASP A 3 16.30 0.55 15.90
N PRO A 4 16.23 0.36 17.23
CA PRO A 4 15.02 0.61 18.02
C PRO A 4 14.44 2.02 17.89
N LYS A 5 15.29 3.04 17.72
CA LYS A 5 14.85 4.43 17.49
C LYS A 5 14.12 4.57 16.16
N VAL A 6 14.68 3.98 15.10
CA VAL A 6 14.04 3.98 13.75
C VAL A 6 12.72 3.21 13.79
N LYS A 7 12.66 2.09 14.50
CA LYS A 7 11.44 1.33 14.70
C LYS A 7 10.34 2.16 15.37
N LYS A 8 10.66 2.86 16.47
CA LYS A 8 9.72 3.75 17.17
C LYS A 8 9.22 4.89 16.26
N ALA A 9 10.12 5.49 15.47
CA ALA A 9 9.75 6.54 14.53
C ALA A 9 8.78 6.03 13.45
N ILE A 10 9.03 4.85 12.89
CA ILE A 10 8.13 4.21 11.92
C ILE A 10 6.76 3.91 12.56
N ASP A 11 6.74 3.37 13.77
CA ASP A 11 5.50 3.06 14.47
C ASP A 11 4.68 4.32 14.75
N PHE A 12 5.33 5.40 15.16
CA PHE A 12 4.70 6.69 15.36
C PHE A 12 4.11 7.26 14.05
N ALA A 13 4.90 7.28 12.97
CA ALA A 13 4.45 7.75 11.66
C ALA A 13 3.27 6.89 11.14
N TYR A 14 3.37 5.56 11.26
CA TYR A 14 2.30 4.64 10.87
C TYR A 14 0.97 4.99 11.53
N GLN A 15 0.97 5.20 12.86
CA GLN A 15 -0.27 5.51 13.59
C GLN A 15 -0.91 6.83 13.11
N ARG A 16 -0.09 7.84 12.86
CA ARG A 16 -0.57 9.15 12.38
C ARG A 16 -1.17 9.05 10.97
N ILE A 17 -0.47 8.39 10.05
CA ILE A 17 -0.91 8.17 8.67
C ILE A 17 -2.19 7.32 8.67
N LEU A 18 -2.22 6.25 9.47
CA LEU A 18 -3.39 5.39 9.61
C LEU A 18 -4.63 6.16 10.10
N LYS A 19 -4.45 7.00 11.13
CA LYS A 19 -5.54 7.83 11.68
C LYS A 19 -6.12 8.76 10.64
N PHE A 20 -5.26 9.47 9.89
CA PHE A 20 -5.69 10.40 8.86
C PHE A 20 -6.43 9.70 7.71
N HIS A 21 -5.84 8.64 7.14
CA HIS A 21 -6.45 7.96 6.00
C HIS A 21 -7.74 7.20 6.34
N LYS A 22 -7.94 6.80 7.60
CA LYS A 22 -9.24 6.25 8.04
C LYS A 22 -10.38 7.25 7.88
N LEU A 23 -10.12 8.56 8.01
CA LEU A 23 -11.11 9.61 7.83
C LEU A 23 -11.50 9.80 6.35
N GLN A 24 -10.63 9.41 5.43
CA GLN A 24 -10.84 9.52 3.99
C GLN A 24 -11.68 8.37 3.40
N LYS A 25 -12.01 7.37 4.22
CA LYS A 25 -12.80 6.23 3.74
C LYS A 25 -14.21 6.70 3.35
N VAL A 26 -14.49 6.66 2.05
CA VAL A 26 -15.78 7.05 1.50
C VAL A 26 -16.83 5.97 1.82
N LYS A 27 -18.04 6.42 2.16
CA LYS A 27 -19.18 5.54 2.41
C LYS A 27 -19.99 5.35 1.12
N ASP A 28 -20.57 4.17 0.97
CA ASP A 28 -21.55 3.92 -0.07
C ASP A 28 -22.80 4.79 0.16
N ILE A 29 -23.39 5.27 -0.93
CA ILE A 29 -24.62 6.05 -0.89
C ILE A 29 -25.74 5.20 -1.51
N ASN A 30 -26.82 5.02 -0.75
CA ASN A 30 -28.05 4.42 -1.23
C ASN A 30 -29.16 5.46 -1.06
N TYR A 31 -29.71 5.89 -2.18
CA TYR A 31 -30.76 6.90 -2.23
C TYR A 31 -31.98 6.37 -2.97
N VAL A 32 -33.15 6.63 -2.43
CA VAL A 32 -34.44 6.33 -3.07
C VAL A 32 -35.22 7.63 -3.16
N ASP A 33 -35.61 8.02 -4.37
CA ASP A 33 -36.38 9.23 -4.61
C ASP A 33 -37.88 9.04 -4.30
N LYS A 34 -38.65 10.12 -4.43
CA LYS A 34 -40.11 10.11 -4.22
C LYS A 34 -40.86 9.21 -5.21
N LEU A 35 -40.28 8.95 -6.37
CA LEU A 35 -40.82 8.09 -7.43
C LEU A 35 -40.36 6.63 -7.31
N LYS A 36 -39.70 6.29 -6.19
CA LYS A 36 -39.13 4.97 -5.88
C LYS A 36 -37.97 4.55 -6.78
N ASN A 37 -37.33 5.48 -7.48
CA ASN A 37 -36.07 5.22 -8.19
C ASN A 37 -34.95 5.00 -7.19
N LYS A 38 -34.17 3.92 -7.36
CA LYS A 38 -33.05 3.58 -6.52
C LYS A 38 -31.74 4.02 -7.19
N ILE A 39 -30.99 4.90 -6.53
CA ILE A 39 -29.67 5.35 -6.97
C ILE A 39 -28.65 4.86 -5.96
N GLN A 40 -27.64 4.12 -6.44
CA GLN A 40 -26.59 3.56 -5.60
C GLN A 40 -25.22 4.06 -6.08
N TYR A 41 -24.44 4.61 -5.18
CA TYR A 41 -23.03 4.87 -5.38
C TYR A 41 -22.23 3.87 -4.54
N LYS A 42 -21.46 3.01 -5.18
CA LYS A 42 -20.67 1.98 -4.53
C LYS A 42 -19.19 2.22 -4.70
N ASN A 43 -18.44 2.15 -3.61
CA ASN A 43 -16.97 2.18 -3.62
C ASN A 43 -16.45 0.75 -3.74
N ILE A 44 -15.92 0.40 -4.89
CA ILE A 44 -15.38 -0.95 -5.15
C ILE A 44 -13.88 -0.92 -4.96
N VAL A 45 -13.39 -1.82 -4.13
CA VAL A 45 -11.95 -1.99 -3.89
C VAL A 45 -11.33 -2.72 -5.08
N ILE A 46 -10.16 -2.25 -5.54
CA ILE A 46 -9.37 -2.96 -6.55
C ILE A 46 -8.80 -4.27 -5.97
N ASP A 47 -8.70 -5.31 -6.80
CA ASP A 47 -8.28 -6.64 -6.34
C ASP A 47 -6.83 -6.70 -5.91
N SER A 48 -5.97 -5.95 -6.59
CA SER A 48 -4.53 -5.99 -6.36
C SER A 48 -3.86 -4.66 -6.66
N VAL A 49 -2.72 -4.41 -6.00
CA VAL A 49 -1.91 -3.22 -6.21
C VAL A 49 -0.42 -3.55 -6.16
N GLY A 50 0.34 -2.93 -7.06
CA GLY A 50 1.80 -2.89 -7.03
C GLY A 50 2.27 -1.59 -6.37
N LEU A 51 3.17 -1.71 -5.41
CA LEU A 51 3.79 -0.57 -4.72
C LEU A 51 5.27 -0.51 -5.07
N TYR A 52 5.70 0.56 -5.71
CA TYR A 52 7.11 0.80 -5.97
C TYR A 52 7.69 1.70 -4.88
N VAL A 53 8.64 1.17 -4.13
CA VAL A 53 9.28 1.86 -3.01
C VAL A 53 10.78 1.98 -3.30
N PRO A 54 11.33 3.20 -3.38
CA PRO A 54 12.77 3.40 -3.52
C PRO A 54 13.56 2.71 -2.43
N ALA A 55 14.82 2.35 -2.72
CA ALA A 55 15.63 1.48 -1.85
C ALA A 55 15.67 1.89 -0.36
N ASN A 56 15.77 3.19 -0.09
CA ASN A 56 16.01 3.73 1.26
C ASN A 56 14.88 4.58 1.83
N LEU A 57 13.64 4.44 1.31
CA LEU A 57 12.53 5.30 1.72
C LEU A 57 11.38 4.51 2.40
N PRO A 58 11.52 4.15 3.69
CA PRO A 58 10.44 3.52 4.44
C PRO A 58 9.20 4.42 4.58
N SER A 59 9.36 5.74 4.51
CA SER A 59 8.26 6.70 4.45
C SER A 59 7.36 6.49 3.23
N THR A 60 7.94 6.25 2.04
CA THR A 60 7.18 5.93 0.84
C THR A 60 6.38 4.64 1.03
N ALA A 61 6.97 3.61 1.63
CA ALA A 61 6.24 2.37 1.93
C ALA A 61 5.02 2.61 2.83
N LEU A 62 5.12 3.51 3.81
CA LEU A 62 3.99 3.92 4.64
C LEU A 62 2.95 4.71 3.84
N MET A 63 3.40 5.69 3.04
CA MET A 63 2.52 6.59 2.29
C MET A 63 1.65 5.87 1.27
N VAL A 64 2.17 4.84 0.61
CA VAL A 64 1.41 4.06 -0.39
C VAL A 64 0.75 2.81 0.20
N GLY A 65 1.39 2.18 1.18
CA GLY A 65 0.93 0.92 1.75
C GLY A 65 -0.20 1.07 2.76
N VAL A 66 -0.20 2.13 3.58
CA VAL A 66 -1.28 2.37 4.55
C VAL A 66 -2.62 2.63 3.87
N PRO A 67 -2.71 3.52 2.86
CA PRO A 67 -3.95 3.71 2.10
C PRO A 67 -4.43 2.43 1.41
N ALA A 68 -3.54 1.67 0.79
CA ALA A 68 -3.89 0.40 0.16
C ALA A 68 -4.52 -0.59 1.15
N LYS A 69 -3.95 -0.68 2.36
CA LYS A 69 -4.49 -1.53 3.43
C LYS A 69 -5.85 -1.05 3.94
N ILE A 70 -6.02 0.28 4.13
CA ILE A 70 -7.30 0.87 4.59
C ILE A 70 -8.38 0.68 3.53
N ALA A 71 -8.03 0.81 2.25
CA ALA A 71 -8.95 0.55 1.14
C ALA A 71 -9.41 -0.91 1.08
N GLY A 72 -8.70 -1.83 1.75
CA GLY A 72 -9.06 -3.25 1.79
C GLY A 72 -8.51 -4.06 0.63
N VAL A 73 -7.47 -3.57 -0.06
CA VAL A 73 -6.81 -4.30 -1.15
C VAL A 73 -6.25 -5.62 -0.62
N LYS A 74 -6.65 -6.72 -1.25
CA LYS A 74 -6.29 -8.08 -0.78
C LYS A 74 -4.89 -8.50 -1.20
N LYS A 75 -4.51 -8.21 -2.44
CA LYS A 75 -3.20 -8.58 -2.99
C LYS A 75 -2.33 -7.33 -3.15
N ILE A 76 -1.28 -7.24 -2.35
CA ILE A 76 -0.30 -6.15 -2.42
C ILE A 76 1.06 -6.76 -2.78
N VAL A 77 1.67 -6.23 -3.83
CA VAL A 77 3.03 -6.57 -4.26
C VAL A 77 3.92 -5.35 -4.07
N LEU A 78 5.01 -5.47 -3.34
CA LEU A 78 5.93 -4.39 -3.07
C LEU A 78 7.24 -4.63 -3.81
N ALA A 79 7.63 -3.70 -4.69
CA ALA A 79 8.95 -3.69 -5.30
C ALA A 79 9.86 -2.71 -4.55
N ASN A 80 10.98 -3.21 -4.05
CA ASN A 80 11.99 -2.43 -3.35
C ASN A 80 13.38 -2.87 -3.82
N PRO A 81 14.10 -2.06 -4.59
CA PRO A 81 15.43 -2.40 -5.06
C PRO A 81 16.40 -2.56 -3.90
N ARG A 82 17.38 -3.44 -4.07
CA ARG A 82 18.47 -3.60 -3.11
C ARG A 82 19.39 -2.38 -3.13
N HIS A 83 19.86 -2.00 -1.97
CA HIS A 83 20.94 -1.04 -1.80
C HIS A 83 22.15 -1.75 -1.21
N ASN A 84 23.30 -1.65 -1.87
CA ASN A 84 24.53 -2.40 -1.51
C ASN A 84 24.25 -3.91 -1.30
N GLY A 85 23.51 -4.52 -2.22
CA GLY A 85 23.20 -5.95 -2.22
C GLY A 85 22.15 -6.40 -1.18
N LYS A 86 21.62 -5.50 -0.34
CA LYS A 86 20.69 -5.83 0.74
C LYS A 86 19.38 -5.07 0.63
N LEU A 87 18.29 -5.69 1.06
CA LEU A 87 17.02 -5.01 1.26
C LEU A 87 17.09 -4.12 2.50
N ASN A 88 16.46 -2.95 2.43
CA ASN A 88 16.45 -2.01 3.55
C ASN A 88 15.62 -2.56 4.73
N PRO A 89 16.21 -2.75 5.92
CA PRO A 89 15.50 -3.31 7.08
C PRO A 89 14.30 -2.47 7.51
N ALA A 90 14.34 -1.14 7.34
CA ALA A 90 13.24 -0.27 7.69
C ALA A 90 12.05 -0.45 6.73
N VAL A 91 12.31 -0.59 5.41
CA VAL A 91 11.26 -0.89 4.41
C VAL A 91 10.66 -2.26 4.69
N MET A 92 11.49 -3.26 5.00
CA MET A 92 11.01 -4.62 5.36
C MET A 92 10.17 -4.62 6.63
N TYR A 93 10.53 -3.79 7.61
CA TYR A 93 9.72 -3.63 8.82
C TYR A 93 8.33 -3.06 8.51
N VAL A 94 8.27 -2.03 7.66
CA VAL A 94 6.99 -1.47 7.20
C VAL A 94 6.17 -2.51 6.43
N ALA A 95 6.78 -3.24 5.51
CA ALA A 95 6.12 -4.30 4.74
C ALA A 95 5.51 -5.37 5.67
N LYS A 96 6.27 -5.84 6.66
CA LYS A 96 5.79 -6.77 7.68
C LYS A 96 4.61 -6.20 8.48
N LYS A 97 4.70 -4.95 8.91
CA LYS A 97 3.66 -4.25 9.66
C LYS A 97 2.36 -4.10 8.86
N LEU A 98 2.47 -3.91 7.55
CA LEU A 98 1.34 -3.86 6.63
C LEU A 98 0.80 -5.23 6.23
N GLY A 99 1.50 -6.31 6.56
CA GLY A 99 1.12 -7.68 6.17
C GLY A 99 1.39 -7.99 4.71
N ILE A 100 2.33 -7.26 4.07
CA ILE A 100 2.73 -7.49 2.67
C ILE A 100 3.63 -8.72 2.60
N LYS A 101 3.21 -9.72 1.84
CA LYS A 101 3.93 -10.99 1.68
C LYS A 101 4.73 -11.06 0.37
N ASN A 102 4.28 -10.37 -0.67
CA ASN A 102 4.91 -10.41 -1.98
C ASN A 102 5.89 -9.23 -2.12
N ILE A 103 7.18 -9.52 -2.05
CA ILE A 103 8.25 -8.53 -2.12
C ILE A 103 9.19 -8.88 -3.27
N LEU A 104 9.37 -7.92 -4.18
CA LEU A 104 10.29 -8.00 -5.32
C LEU A 104 11.54 -7.17 -4.99
N SER A 105 12.70 -7.80 -4.99
CA SER A 105 13.98 -7.14 -4.74
C SER A 105 14.61 -6.54 -6.00
N ILE A 106 13.78 -5.93 -6.85
CA ILE A 106 14.18 -5.33 -8.13
C ILE A 106 13.71 -3.88 -8.21
N GLY A 107 14.30 -3.10 -9.08
CA GLY A 107 13.98 -1.69 -9.32
C GLY A 107 13.83 -1.37 -10.80
N GLY A 108 13.59 -0.09 -11.09
CA GLY A 108 13.47 0.41 -12.46
C GLY A 108 12.24 -0.07 -13.20
N ALA A 109 12.25 0.10 -14.52
CA ALA A 109 11.13 -0.29 -15.39
C ALA A 109 10.79 -1.79 -15.32
N GLN A 110 11.79 -2.65 -15.06
CA GLN A 110 11.60 -4.10 -14.88
C GLN A 110 10.67 -4.41 -13.70
N ALA A 111 10.78 -3.66 -12.59
CA ALA A 111 9.91 -3.84 -11.45
C ALA A 111 8.45 -3.54 -11.79
N ILE A 112 8.23 -2.44 -12.51
CA ILE A 112 6.89 -2.04 -12.99
C ILE A 112 6.32 -3.09 -13.93
N ALA A 113 7.11 -3.51 -14.94
CA ALA A 113 6.71 -4.55 -15.88
C ALA A 113 6.39 -5.88 -15.17
N SER A 114 7.21 -6.29 -14.19
CA SER A 114 6.95 -7.50 -13.41
C SER A 114 5.65 -7.42 -12.63
N MET A 115 5.36 -6.30 -11.98
CA MET A 115 4.09 -6.11 -11.27
C MET A 115 2.90 -6.13 -12.21
N ALA A 116 3.00 -5.49 -13.38
CA ALA A 116 1.92 -5.44 -14.36
C ALA A 116 1.65 -6.79 -15.03
N TYR A 117 2.69 -7.44 -15.56
CA TYR A 117 2.53 -8.60 -16.44
C TYR A 117 2.65 -9.95 -15.71
N ILE A 118 3.56 -10.07 -14.76
CA ILE A 118 3.78 -11.33 -14.02
C ILE A 118 2.80 -11.44 -12.86
N TYR A 119 2.73 -10.41 -12.03
CA TYR A 119 1.83 -10.38 -10.87
C TYR A 119 0.42 -9.94 -11.20
N LYS A 120 0.19 -9.38 -12.41
CA LYS A 120 -1.11 -8.90 -12.91
C LYS A 120 -1.81 -8.03 -11.88
N THR A 121 -1.11 -7.03 -11.38
CA THR A 121 -1.69 -6.07 -10.44
C THR A 121 -2.64 -5.14 -11.16
N SER A 122 -3.79 -4.86 -10.56
CA SER A 122 -4.81 -3.98 -11.14
C SER A 122 -4.33 -2.54 -11.27
N LYS A 123 -3.43 -2.11 -10.40
CA LYS A 123 -2.83 -0.77 -10.40
C LYS A 123 -1.43 -0.79 -9.77
N ILE A 124 -0.57 0.17 -10.18
CA ILE A 124 0.79 0.34 -9.66
C ILE A 124 0.94 1.77 -9.15
N PHE A 125 1.53 1.92 -7.99
CA PHE A 125 1.87 3.19 -7.35
C PHE A 125 3.35 3.24 -6.94
#